data_27798ad18f4216c219da98d3f1980db1
#
_entry.id   27798ad18f4216c219da98d3f1980db1
#
_cell.length_a   1.000
_cell.length_b   1.000
_cell.length_c   1.000
_cell.angle_alpha   90.00
_cell.angle_beta   90.00
_cell.angle_gamma   90.00
#
_symmetry.space_group_name_H-M   'P 1'
#
loop_
_entity.id
_entity.type
_entity.pdbx_description
1 polymer ?
#
loop_
_entity_poly.entity_id
_entity_poly.type
_entity_poly.pdbx_seq_one_letter_code
_entity_poly.pdbx_strand_id
1 'polypeptide(L)'
;MDREELVDTLTSDVLAYVMQGSFPDRHFAEEIKPEGLDERFNEFEKLIRLHFLLQPDVVDFVEALPVNLRSIKTQTKNVSRVSRGTVDGRIDWSATVQERYSRNPGNSALFVCEHRSESYDIDENLVLKKLLSLIYDTLSECGMYFERDYEWVTERWKNNADLVDQMQRIFERNVHVRRIRSPEEYEPTERMLQRASESRQDVYRTAASLLREYRAMRRGEPEAVRKLLNRTAITPDDDETLFELFVLFRYISATEEFSTDEFTLRTIESGSQEVARLSNGTGESIVLYHDNSARDRGISFISDIDDKEREQLSRTEQIHHEAHRTANTYFADAEFSTATGRPDVIVLEIDRADQTEYLITEVKYSTRPETIRSGIKETLEYLAFLRSGGELVHDEDEVFGTGWNGVLVTQDMEDVETADLNEQRSIRILQASELEEKLETVLEKVL
;
A
#
# COMPACT_ATOMS: atom_id res chain seq x y z
N MET A 1 -7.52 -5.37 22.27
CA MET A 1 -6.69 -4.47 21.41
C MET A 1 -7.63 -3.45 20.77
N ASP A 2 -7.38 -2.17 20.98
CA ASP A 2 -8.15 -1.12 20.33
C ASP A 2 -7.53 -0.71 18.97
N ARG A 3 -8.22 0.16 18.22
CA ARG A 3 -7.75 0.58 16.89
C ARG A 3 -6.39 1.30 16.93
N GLU A 4 -6.10 2.05 18.00
CA GLU A 4 -4.83 2.81 18.09
C GLU A 4 -3.65 1.86 18.32
N GLU A 5 -3.81 0.87 19.19
CA GLU A 5 -2.82 -0.19 19.43
C GLU A 5 -2.60 -1.04 18.17
N LEU A 6 -3.68 -1.37 17.46
CA LEU A 6 -3.61 -2.13 16.20
C LEU A 6 -2.81 -1.39 15.13
N VAL A 7 -3.08 -0.09 14.94
CA VAL A 7 -2.36 0.75 13.97
C VAL A 7 -0.89 0.94 14.37
N ASP A 8 -0.58 1.07 15.66
CA ASP A 8 0.80 1.19 16.12
C ASP A 8 1.61 -0.07 15.86
N THR A 9 1.01 -1.23 16.11
CA THR A 9 1.63 -2.52 15.83
C THR A 9 1.83 -2.72 14.31
N LEU A 10 0.77 -2.51 13.53
CA LEU A 10 0.84 -2.59 12.06
C LEU A 10 1.85 -1.62 11.47
N THR A 11 2.03 -0.43 12.04
CA THR A 11 3.08 0.50 11.59
C THR A 11 4.45 -0.13 11.67
N SER A 12 4.74 -0.82 12.76
CA SER A 12 6.02 -1.52 12.96
C SER A 12 6.18 -2.67 11.96
N ASP A 13 5.12 -3.45 11.75
CA ASP A 13 5.12 -4.58 10.82
C ASP A 13 5.27 -4.14 9.36
N VAL A 14 4.57 -3.09 8.94
CA VAL A 14 4.73 -2.49 7.60
C VAL A 14 6.15 -2.01 7.37
N LEU A 15 6.78 -1.40 8.38
CA LEU A 15 8.16 -0.97 8.29
C LEU A 15 9.12 -2.16 8.18
N ALA A 16 8.88 -3.21 8.95
CA ALA A 16 9.74 -4.37 8.98
C ALA A 16 9.62 -5.24 7.71
N TYR A 17 8.42 -5.43 7.20
CA TYR A 17 8.15 -6.38 6.13
C TYR A 17 7.88 -5.74 4.78
N VAL A 18 6.99 -4.77 4.68
CA VAL A 18 6.58 -4.16 3.40
C VAL A 18 7.67 -3.23 2.88
N MET A 19 8.13 -2.29 3.72
CA MET A 19 9.10 -1.27 3.30
C MET A 19 10.51 -1.83 3.09
N GLN A 20 10.86 -2.96 3.70
CA GLN A 20 12.13 -3.65 3.46
C GLN A 20 12.07 -4.65 2.29
N GLY A 21 10.89 -4.87 1.72
CA GLY A 21 10.70 -5.77 0.58
C GLY A 21 10.67 -7.25 0.95
N SER A 22 10.45 -7.58 2.22
CA SER A 22 10.27 -8.95 2.69
C SER A 22 8.83 -9.46 2.50
N PHE A 23 7.88 -8.55 2.35
CA PHE A 23 6.48 -8.83 2.05
C PHE A 23 6.08 -8.20 0.71
N PRO A 24 5.24 -8.84 -0.12
CA PRO A 24 4.81 -8.27 -1.39
C PRO A 24 4.03 -6.97 -1.18
N ASP A 25 4.62 -5.84 -1.57
CA ASP A 25 4.00 -4.52 -1.47
C ASP A 25 2.67 -4.42 -2.23
N ARG A 26 2.55 -5.19 -3.31
CA ARG A 26 1.34 -5.30 -4.11
C ARG A 26 0.20 -5.96 -3.34
N HIS A 27 0.45 -7.05 -2.63
CA HIS A 27 -0.56 -7.73 -1.82
C HIS A 27 -1.07 -6.81 -0.70
N PHE A 28 -0.14 -6.19 0.03
CA PHE A 28 -0.51 -5.20 1.04
C PHE A 28 -1.31 -4.02 0.47
N ALA A 29 -0.92 -3.53 -0.72
CA ALA A 29 -1.66 -2.46 -1.38
C ALA A 29 -3.07 -2.87 -1.82
N GLU A 30 -3.27 -4.13 -2.24
CA GLU A 30 -4.59 -4.67 -2.58
C GLU A 30 -5.53 -4.70 -1.38
N GLU A 31 -5.03 -5.09 -0.21
CA GLU A 31 -5.83 -5.19 1.03
C GLU A 31 -6.22 -3.81 1.58
N ILE A 32 -5.32 -2.83 1.54
CA ILE A 32 -5.60 -1.47 2.04
C ILE A 32 -6.19 -0.52 0.99
N LYS A 33 -6.39 -0.98 -0.23
CA LYS A 33 -6.88 -0.15 -1.34
C LYS A 33 -8.34 0.21 -1.16
N PRO A 34 -8.71 1.51 -1.20
CA PRO A 34 -10.10 1.94 -1.13
C PRO A 34 -10.96 1.34 -2.23
N GLU A 35 -12.22 1.14 -1.92
CA GLU A 35 -13.21 0.62 -2.86
C GLU A 35 -13.26 1.43 -4.17
N GLY A 36 -13.42 0.72 -5.28
CA GLY A 36 -13.59 1.29 -6.62
C GLY A 36 -12.31 1.75 -7.33
N LEU A 37 -11.13 1.63 -6.70
CA LEU A 37 -9.87 1.82 -7.38
C LEU A 37 -9.51 0.59 -8.22
N ASP A 38 -9.00 0.82 -9.43
CA ASP A 38 -8.61 -0.26 -10.34
C ASP A 38 -7.20 -0.84 -10.02
N GLU A 39 -6.80 -1.86 -10.77
CA GLU A 39 -5.52 -2.58 -10.59
C GLU A 39 -4.27 -1.69 -10.70
N ARG A 40 -4.37 -0.47 -11.25
CA ARG A 40 -3.24 0.47 -11.30
C ARG A 40 -2.79 0.93 -9.92
N PHE A 41 -3.68 0.85 -8.92
CA PHE A 41 -3.41 1.20 -7.54
C PHE A 41 -3.00 0.01 -6.65
N ASN A 42 -2.71 -1.11 -7.25
CA ASN A 42 -2.11 -2.26 -6.55
C ASN A 42 -0.60 -2.04 -6.25
N GLU A 43 -0.03 -0.90 -6.62
CA GLU A 43 1.32 -0.50 -6.25
C GLU A 43 1.26 0.41 -5.02
N PHE A 44 1.92 0.02 -3.94
CA PHE A 44 1.93 0.76 -2.67
C PHE A 44 2.39 2.23 -2.84
N GLU A 45 3.36 2.49 -3.74
CA GLU A 45 3.78 3.86 -4.05
C GLU A 45 2.64 4.72 -4.62
N LYS A 46 1.75 4.17 -5.42
CA LYS A 46 0.59 4.89 -5.96
C LYS A 46 -0.44 5.20 -4.88
N LEU A 47 -0.64 4.28 -3.94
CA LEU A 47 -1.49 4.54 -2.77
C LEU A 47 -0.92 5.65 -1.89
N ILE A 48 0.39 5.65 -1.63
CA ILE A 48 1.05 6.75 -0.90
C ILE A 48 0.82 8.10 -1.60
N ARG A 49 0.91 8.16 -2.93
CA ARG A 49 0.67 9.39 -3.71
C ARG A 49 -0.79 9.84 -3.60
N LEU A 50 -1.73 8.93 -3.74
CA LEU A 50 -3.16 9.23 -3.60
C LEU A 50 -3.47 9.74 -2.20
N HIS A 51 -3.00 9.04 -1.19
CA HIS A 51 -3.15 9.45 0.20
C HIS A 51 -2.58 10.86 0.46
N PHE A 52 -1.36 11.12 -0.02
CA PHE A 52 -0.74 12.43 0.09
C PHE A 52 -1.62 13.52 -0.55
N LEU A 53 -2.16 13.25 -1.74
CA LEU A 53 -3.05 14.18 -2.44
C LEU A 53 -4.33 14.50 -1.66
N LEU A 54 -4.90 13.53 -0.96
CA LEU A 54 -6.15 13.67 -0.20
C LEU A 54 -5.97 14.44 1.12
N GLN A 55 -4.74 14.67 1.57
CA GLN A 55 -4.48 15.39 2.81
C GLN A 55 -5.04 16.84 2.76
N PRO A 56 -5.68 17.32 3.85
CA PRO A 56 -6.23 18.67 3.92
C PRO A 56 -5.21 19.76 3.60
N ASP A 57 -3.97 19.60 4.07
CA ASP A 57 -2.89 20.56 3.87
C ASP A 57 -2.49 20.68 2.38
N VAL A 58 -2.58 19.58 1.61
CA VAL A 58 -2.35 19.58 0.17
C VAL A 58 -3.49 20.28 -0.57
N VAL A 59 -4.73 20.04 -0.15
CA VAL A 59 -5.91 20.73 -0.70
C VAL A 59 -5.81 22.24 -0.44
N ASP A 60 -5.52 22.67 0.78
CA ASP A 60 -5.30 24.07 1.16
C ASP A 60 -4.21 24.73 0.30
N PHE A 61 -3.12 24.00 0.10
CA PHE A 61 -2.02 24.47 -0.74
C PHE A 61 -2.46 24.70 -2.19
N VAL A 62 -3.19 23.74 -2.80
CA VAL A 62 -3.66 23.85 -4.19
C VAL A 62 -4.66 25.00 -4.34
N GLU A 63 -5.59 25.17 -3.41
CA GLU A 63 -6.54 26.29 -3.40
C GLU A 63 -5.86 27.66 -3.33
N ALA A 64 -4.76 27.77 -2.59
CA ALA A 64 -4.01 29.01 -2.44
C ALA A 64 -3.09 29.36 -3.62
N LEU A 65 -2.80 28.40 -4.51
CA LEU A 65 -1.83 28.57 -5.62
C LEU A 65 -2.12 29.76 -6.55
N PRO A 66 -3.37 30.05 -6.99
CA PRO A 66 -3.64 31.16 -7.92
C PRO A 66 -3.22 32.52 -7.39
N VAL A 67 -3.33 32.70 -6.07
CA VAL A 67 -2.91 33.94 -5.40
C VAL A 67 -1.39 33.96 -5.22
N ASN A 68 -0.82 32.87 -4.76
CA ASN A 68 0.58 32.75 -4.41
C ASN A 68 1.52 32.83 -5.60
N LEU A 69 1.12 32.28 -6.75
CA LEU A 69 1.95 32.29 -7.97
C LEU A 69 2.04 33.66 -8.67
N ARG A 70 1.27 34.65 -8.23
CA ARG A 70 1.38 36.02 -8.77
C ARG A 70 2.69 36.71 -8.40
N SER A 71 3.34 36.27 -7.33
CA SER A 71 4.55 36.89 -6.77
C SER A 71 5.72 35.91 -6.65
N ILE A 72 5.89 35.06 -7.65
CA ILE A 72 6.99 34.08 -7.67
C ILE A 72 8.36 34.79 -7.71
N LYS A 73 9.32 34.28 -6.94
CA LYS A 73 10.67 34.86 -6.88
C LYS A 73 11.45 34.59 -8.18
N THR A 74 12.25 35.56 -8.56
CA THR A 74 13.24 35.43 -9.64
C THR A 74 14.59 35.91 -9.17
N GLN A 75 15.64 35.39 -9.75
CA GLN A 75 17.01 35.88 -9.55
C GLN A 75 17.52 36.48 -10.85
N THR A 76 18.06 37.69 -10.77
CA THR A 76 18.73 38.30 -11.92
C THR A 76 20.12 37.70 -12.06
N LYS A 77 20.40 37.06 -13.20
CA LYS A 77 21.71 36.57 -13.60
C LYS A 77 22.24 37.37 -14.79
N ASN A 78 23.54 37.67 -14.77
CA ASN A 78 24.19 38.19 -15.97
C ASN A 78 24.54 37.01 -16.90
N VAL A 79 24.01 37.04 -18.09
CA VAL A 79 24.27 36.03 -19.13
C VAL A 79 25.05 36.66 -20.27
N SER A 80 26.22 36.11 -20.57
CA SER A 80 27.02 36.55 -21.71
C SER A 80 26.53 35.92 -22.99
N ARG A 81 26.21 36.74 -23.98
CA ARG A 81 25.76 36.29 -25.29
C ARG A 81 26.66 36.84 -26.40
N VAL A 82 27.03 35.97 -27.31
CA VAL A 82 27.78 36.38 -28.52
C VAL A 82 26.79 36.95 -29.52
N SER A 83 26.95 38.23 -29.90
CA SER A 83 26.17 38.90 -30.93
C SER A 83 27.05 39.31 -32.12
N ARG A 84 26.44 39.40 -33.29
CA ARG A 84 27.13 39.83 -34.54
C ARG A 84 26.42 41.05 -35.11
N GLY A 85 27.18 42.11 -35.29
CA GLY A 85 26.70 43.33 -35.96
C GLY A 85 25.81 44.25 -35.12
N THR A 86 25.32 43.79 -33.98
CA THR A 86 24.50 44.57 -33.03
C THR A 86 25.06 44.43 -31.65
N VAL A 87 25.06 45.53 -30.88
CA VAL A 87 25.40 45.54 -29.47
C VAL A 87 24.09 45.61 -28.70
N ASP A 88 23.80 44.56 -27.95
CA ASP A 88 22.63 44.48 -27.08
C ASP A 88 23.10 44.13 -25.68
N GLY A 89 23.02 45.09 -24.74
CA GLY A 89 23.55 45.00 -23.42
C GLY A 89 24.95 45.61 -23.21
N ARG A 90 25.60 45.24 -22.10
CA ARG A 90 26.95 45.71 -21.78
C ARG A 90 27.99 44.83 -22.45
N ILE A 91 28.93 45.44 -23.21
CA ILE A 91 30.02 44.69 -23.85
C ILE A 91 31.02 44.23 -22.77
N ASP A 92 31.30 42.93 -22.74
CA ASP A 92 32.48 42.36 -22.08
C ASP A 92 33.62 42.37 -23.10
N TRP A 93 34.50 43.38 -23.02
CA TRP A 93 35.61 43.53 -23.91
C TRP A 93 36.64 42.41 -23.83
N SER A 94 36.86 41.87 -22.62
CA SER A 94 37.79 40.76 -22.40
C SER A 94 37.31 39.49 -23.12
N ALA A 95 36.07 39.09 -22.87
CA ALA A 95 35.46 37.95 -23.55
C ALA A 95 35.28 38.20 -25.04
N THR A 96 34.98 39.44 -25.46
CA THR A 96 34.87 39.80 -26.88
C THR A 96 36.19 39.61 -27.63
N VAL A 97 37.30 40.08 -27.04
CA VAL A 97 38.63 39.90 -27.64
C VAL A 97 39.00 38.42 -27.73
N GLN A 98 38.78 37.68 -26.64
CA GLN A 98 39.06 36.26 -26.60
C GLN A 98 38.23 35.48 -27.64
N GLU A 99 36.95 35.75 -27.76
CA GLU A 99 36.05 35.11 -28.71
C GLU A 99 36.41 35.46 -30.18
N ARG A 100 36.80 36.70 -30.45
CA ARG A 100 37.30 37.11 -31.78
C ARG A 100 38.54 36.34 -32.16
N TYR A 101 39.53 36.25 -31.24
CA TYR A 101 40.78 35.54 -31.51
C TYR A 101 40.58 34.04 -31.69
N SER A 102 39.66 33.44 -30.95
CA SER A 102 39.42 31.98 -30.99
C SER A 102 38.65 31.55 -32.26
N ARG A 103 37.68 32.34 -32.71
CA ARG A 103 36.80 31.95 -33.82
C ARG A 103 37.14 32.60 -35.17
N ASN A 104 37.44 33.89 -35.17
CA ASN A 104 37.76 34.62 -36.40
C ASN A 104 38.48 35.95 -36.10
N PRO A 105 39.80 36.00 -36.14
CA PRO A 105 40.57 37.18 -35.74
C PRO A 105 40.28 38.47 -36.52
N GLY A 106 39.67 38.37 -37.71
CA GLY A 106 39.33 39.53 -38.56
C GLY A 106 37.91 40.05 -38.38
N ASN A 107 37.07 39.44 -37.54
CA ASN A 107 35.67 39.80 -37.44
C ASN A 107 35.43 40.85 -36.34
N SER A 108 35.50 42.14 -36.74
CA SER A 108 35.26 43.30 -35.86
C SER A 108 33.80 43.44 -35.44
N ALA A 109 32.85 42.75 -36.09
CA ALA A 109 31.43 42.83 -35.81
C ALA A 109 30.96 41.82 -34.72
N LEU A 110 31.86 41.01 -34.16
CA LEU A 110 31.53 40.05 -33.11
C LEU A 110 31.74 40.72 -31.73
N PHE A 111 30.72 40.67 -30.90
CA PHE A 111 30.73 41.20 -29.51
C PHE A 111 30.21 40.16 -28.55
N VAL A 112 30.78 40.09 -27.35
CA VAL A 112 30.21 39.38 -26.21
C VAL A 112 29.54 40.42 -25.34
N CYS A 113 28.20 40.30 -25.22
CA CYS A 113 27.41 41.25 -24.48
C CYS A 113 26.82 40.58 -23.22
N GLU A 114 26.91 41.24 -22.10
CA GLU A 114 26.25 40.84 -20.86
C GLU A 114 24.82 41.38 -20.83
N HIS A 115 23.90 40.47 -20.64
CA HIS A 115 22.48 40.79 -20.44
C HIS A 115 22.07 40.42 -19.04
N ARG A 116 21.18 41.22 -18.45
CA ARG A 116 20.46 40.81 -17.27
C ARG A 116 19.29 39.92 -17.69
N SER A 117 19.35 38.66 -17.30
CA SER A 117 18.28 37.70 -17.51
C SER A 117 17.67 37.28 -16.19
N GLU A 118 16.35 37.19 -16.16
CA GLU A 118 15.65 36.61 -15.03
C GLU A 118 15.80 35.09 -15.09
N SER A 119 16.33 34.53 -13.99
CA SER A 119 16.41 33.07 -13.79
C SER A 119 15.31 32.65 -12.83
N TYR A 120 14.53 31.68 -13.27
CA TYR A 120 13.49 31.05 -12.45
C TYR A 120 14.03 29.82 -11.72
N ASP A 121 15.17 29.30 -12.10
CA ASP A 121 15.82 28.14 -11.50
C ASP A 121 16.57 28.50 -10.20
N ILE A 122 15.80 28.90 -9.20
CA ILE A 122 16.27 29.07 -7.84
C ILE A 122 15.77 27.94 -6.96
N ASP A 123 16.45 27.68 -5.87
CA ASP A 123 16.19 26.53 -5.00
C ASP A 123 14.72 26.43 -4.59
N GLU A 124 14.11 27.57 -4.18
CA GLU A 124 12.72 27.62 -3.76
C GLU A 124 11.74 27.26 -4.89
N ASN A 125 12.00 27.74 -6.12
CA ASN A 125 11.14 27.45 -7.27
C ASN A 125 11.28 26.00 -7.72
N LEU A 126 12.48 25.43 -7.62
CA LEU A 126 12.70 24.02 -7.94
C LEU A 126 11.96 23.11 -6.96
N VAL A 127 11.97 23.42 -5.66
CA VAL A 127 11.18 22.71 -4.65
C VAL A 127 9.68 22.81 -4.96
N LEU A 128 9.20 24.03 -5.22
CA LEU A 128 7.80 24.27 -5.59
C LEU A 128 7.40 23.47 -6.85
N LYS A 129 8.18 23.54 -7.90
CA LYS A 129 7.88 22.85 -9.17
C LYS A 129 7.84 21.33 -9.00
N LYS A 130 8.72 20.75 -8.16
CA LYS A 130 8.72 19.31 -7.87
C LYS A 130 7.44 18.88 -7.15
N LEU A 131 6.99 19.64 -6.16
CA LEU A 131 5.71 19.37 -5.50
C LEU A 131 4.52 19.51 -6.45
N LEU A 132 4.52 20.57 -7.28
CA LEU A 132 3.46 20.78 -8.27
C LEU A 132 3.39 19.63 -9.28
N SER A 133 4.55 19.07 -9.71
CA SER A 133 4.59 17.89 -10.57
C SER A 133 3.98 16.67 -9.87
N LEU A 134 4.37 16.40 -8.64
CA LEU A 134 3.84 15.27 -7.87
C LEU A 134 2.30 15.35 -7.78
N ILE A 135 1.76 16.51 -7.43
CA ILE A 135 0.30 16.73 -7.33
C ILE A 135 -0.35 16.57 -8.71
N TYR A 136 0.22 17.17 -9.75
CA TYR A 136 -0.32 17.12 -11.11
C TYR A 136 -0.35 15.69 -11.67
N ASP A 137 0.76 14.95 -11.51
CA ASP A 137 0.88 13.58 -12.01
C ASP A 137 -0.14 12.67 -11.30
N THR A 138 -0.26 12.80 -9.97
CA THR A 138 -1.23 12.05 -9.19
C THR A 138 -2.67 12.38 -9.59
N LEU A 139 -3.00 13.67 -9.75
CA LEU A 139 -4.33 14.09 -10.23
C LEU A 139 -4.63 13.58 -11.64
N SER A 140 -3.62 13.52 -12.51
CA SER A 140 -3.80 13.00 -13.87
C SER A 140 -4.11 11.51 -13.88
N GLU A 141 -3.60 10.75 -12.91
CA GLU A 141 -3.86 9.33 -12.75
C GLU A 141 -5.22 9.05 -12.08
N CYS A 142 -5.61 9.84 -11.08
CA CYS A 142 -6.78 9.55 -10.23
C CYS A 142 -7.96 10.53 -10.39
N GLY A 143 -7.85 11.57 -11.21
CA GLY A 143 -8.89 12.61 -11.34
C GLY A 143 -10.28 12.08 -11.70
N MET A 144 -10.35 11.00 -12.48
CA MET A 144 -11.61 10.35 -12.86
C MET A 144 -12.39 9.78 -11.67
N TYR A 145 -11.72 9.45 -10.58
CA TYR A 145 -12.38 8.94 -9.37
C TYR A 145 -13.03 10.04 -8.55
N PHE A 146 -12.54 11.28 -8.65
CA PHE A 146 -13.12 12.42 -7.94
C PHE A 146 -14.47 12.89 -8.50
N GLU A 147 -14.80 12.46 -9.73
CA GLU A 147 -16.11 12.69 -10.33
C GLU A 147 -17.19 11.71 -9.81
N ARG A 148 -16.77 10.65 -9.11
CA ARG A 148 -17.65 9.63 -8.55
C ARG A 148 -17.86 9.89 -7.07
N ASP A 149 -18.97 9.39 -6.54
CA ASP A 149 -19.37 9.56 -5.14
C ASP A 149 -18.77 8.45 -4.25
N TYR A 150 -17.45 8.36 -4.19
CA TYR A 150 -16.77 7.47 -3.26
C TYR A 150 -16.63 8.13 -1.89
N GLU A 151 -16.79 7.36 -0.79
CA GLU A 151 -16.67 7.84 0.58
C GLU A 151 -15.29 8.37 0.91
N TRP A 152 -14.25 7.72 0.41
CA TRP A 152 -12.86 8.11 0.62
C TRP A 152 -12.42 9.40 -0.10
N VAL A 153 -13.21 9.91 -1.06
CA VAL A 153 -12.94 11.22 -1.67
C VAL A 153 -13.50 12.32 -0.80
N THR A 154 -12.62 13.16 -0.29
CA THR A 154 -13.05 14.28 0.58
C THR A 154 -13.99 15.24 -0.16
N GLU A 155 -14.99 15.78 0.54
CA GLU A 155 -15.96 16.73 0.01
C GLU A 155 -15.31 17.93 -0.72
N ARG A 156 -14.10 18.31 -0.31
CA ARG A 156 -13.37 19.41 -0.95
C ARG A 156 -12.91 19.08 -2.38
N TRP A 157 -12.58 17.82 -2.65
CA TRP A 157 -12.29 17.36 -4.01
C TRP A 157 -13.56 17.10 -4.81
N LYS A 158 -14.60 16.49 -4.21
CA LYS A 158 -15.90 16.22 -4.87
C LYS A 158 -16.60 17.51 -5.33
N ASN A 159 -16.65 18.51 -4.45
CA ASN A 159 -17.37 19.76 -4.71
C ASN A 159 -16.58 20.77 -5.54
N ASN A 160 -15.35 20.47 -5.91
CA ASN A 160 -14.43 21.43 -6.52
C ASN A 160 -13.79 20.85 -7.80
N ALA A 161 -14.64 20.44 -8.77
CA ALA A 161 -14.17 20.04 -10.11
C ALA A 161 -13.25 21.12 -10.73
N ASP A 162 -13.48 22.40 -10.39
CA ASP A 162 -12.62 23.53 -10.75
C ASP A 162 -11.18 23.39 -10.19
N LEU A 163 -10.98 22.66 -9.09
CA LEU A 163 -9.66 22.51 -8.45
C LEU A 163 -8.71 21.63 -9.27
N VAL A 164 -9.23 20.55 -9.84
CA VAL A 164 -8.48 19.67 -10.76
C VAL A 164 -8.09 20.45 -12.03
N ASP A 165 -9.06 21.11 -12.63
CA ASP A 165 -8.87 21.97 -13.79
C ASP A 165 -7.93 23.14 -13.51
N GLN A 166 -7.99 23.72 -12.31
CA GLN A 166 -7.11 24.77 -11.86
C GLN A 166 -5.67 24.27 -11.78
N MET A 167 -5.43 23.12 -11.18
CA MET A 167 -4.10 22.54 -11.05
C MET A 167 -3.50 22.23 -12.41
N GLN A 168 -4.28 21.67 -13.35
CA GLN A 168 -3.86 21.44 -14.73
C GLN A 168 -3.47 22.76 -15.41
N ARG A 169 -4.31 23.78 -15.32
CA ARG A 169 -4.02 25.12 -15.89
C ARG A 169 -2.77 25.75 -15.30
N ILE A 170 -2.54 25.57 -13.99
CA ILE A 170 -1.34 26.06 -13.31
C ILE A 170 -0.10 25.36 -13.84
N PHE A 171 -0.10 24.03 -13.87
CA PHE A 171 1.08 23.27 -14.25
C PHE A 171 1.43 23.42 -15.73
N GLU A 172 0.43 23.35 -16.60
CA GLU A 172 0.63 23.37 -18.06
C GLU A 172 0.74 24.78 -18.66
N ARG A 173 0.03 25.78 -18.10
CA ARG A 173 -0.15 27.08 -18.79
C ARG A 173 0.39 28.27 -18.01
N ASN A 174 0.69 28.14 -16.72
CA ASN A 174 1.23 29.27 -15.96
C ASN A 174 2.62 29.66 -16.46
N VAL A 175 2.78 30.93 -16.88
CA VAL A 175 4.00 31.44 -17.51
C VAL A 175 5.22 31.30 -16.59
N HIS A 176 5.05 31.48 -15.29
CA HIS A 176 6.15 31.39 -14.33
C HIS A 176 6.55 29.94 -14.09
N VAL A 177 5.57 29.06 -13.83
CA VAL A 177 5.80 27.63 -13.60
C VAL A 177 6.47 26.96 -14.78
N ARG A 178 6.12 27.34 -16.01
CA ARG A 178 6.75 26.82 -17.25
C ARG A 178 8.20 27.27 -17.46
N ARG A 179 8.61 28.38 -16.86
CA ARG A 179 10.00 28.87 -16.96
C ARG A 179 10.95 28.21 -15.97
N ILE A 180 10.43 27.51 -14.99
CA ILE A 180 11.22 26.69 -14.07
C ILE A 180 11.59 25.40 -14.81
N ARG A 181 12.81 24.94 -14.65
CA ARG A 181 13.35 23.70 -15.23
C ARG A 181 12.42 22.50 -15.01
N SER A 182 12.43 21.55 -15.93
CA SER A 182 11.61 20.34 -15.86
C SER A 182 11.91 19.52 -14.59
N PRO A 183 10.88 19.01 -13.87
CA PRO A 183 11.07 18.31 -12.60
C PRO A 183 11.74 16.94 -12.75
N GLU A 184 11.79 16.37 -13.98
CA GLU A 184 12.50 15.13 -14.28
C GLU A 184 14.03 15.34 -14.34
N GLU A 185 14.51 16.57 -14.55
CA GLU A 185 15.93 16.89 -14.71
C GLU A 185 16.69 17.06 -13.40
N TYR A 186 15.98 17.06 -12.26
CA TYR A 186 16.59 17.28 -10.96
C TYR A 186 15.80 16.65 -9.83
N GLU A 187 16.48 16.41 -8.73
CA GLU A 187 15.85 16.04 -7.45
C GLU A 187 16.24 17.10 -6.40
N PRO A 188 15.26 17.74 -5.72
CA PRO A 188 15.57 18.73 -4.70
C PRO A 188 16.40 18.14 -3.56
N THR A 189 17.52 18.78 -3.27
CA THR A 189 18.38 18.40 -2.15
C THR A 189 17.84 18.93 -0.83
N GLU A 190 18.30 18.38 0.30
CA GLU A 190 17.89 18.87 1.63
C GLU A 190 18.25 20.35 1.84
N ARG A 191 19.37 20.80 1.27
CA ARG A 191 19.74 22.22 1.28
C ARG A 191 18.74 23.09 0.56
N MET A 192 18.17 22.61 -0.56
CA MET A 192 17.14 23.37 -1.31
C MET A 192 15.83 23.41 -0.51
N LEU A 193 15.43 22.29 0.10
CA LEU A 193 14.27 22.22 1.00
C LEU A 193 14.44 23.15 2.20
N GLN A 194 15.62 23.21 2.80
CA GLN A 194 15.91 24.12 3.89
C GLN A 194 15.78 25.59 3.48
N ARG A 195 16.33 25.99 2.34
CA ARG A 195 16.17 27.36 1.81
C ARG A 195 14.72 27.72 1.52
N ALA A 196 13.94 26.78 0.96
CA ALA A 196 12.53 26.98 0.72
C ALA A 196 11.75 27.15 2.03
N SER A 197 12.07 26.36 3.06
CA SER A 197 11.43 26.45 4.40
C SER A 197 11.75 27.75 5.14
N GLU A 198 12.88 28.38 4.86
CA GLU A 198 13.29 29.68 5.43
C GLU A 198 12.75 30.88 4.64
N SER A 199 12.02 30.62 3.55
CA SER A 199 11.47 31.69 2.72
C SER A 199 10.43 32.53 3.47
N ARG A 200 10.37 33.83 3.15
CA ARG A 200 9.32 34.73 3.67
C ARG A 200 7.94 34.48 3.04
N GLN A 201 7.90 33.86 1.87
CA GLN A 201 6.66 33.53 1.17
C GLN A 201 6.16 32.17 1.62
N ASP A 202 4.88 32.14 1.98
CA ASP A 202 4.23 30.95 2.52
C ASP A 202 4.25 29.77 1.56
N VAL A 203 3.99 30.00 0.29
CA VAL A 203 3.98 28.98 -0.76
C VAL A 203 5.25 28.11 -0.78
N TYR A 204 6.42 28.70 -0.53
CA TYR A 204 7.67 27.94 -0.52
C TYR A 204 7.87 27.17 0.77
N ARG A 205 7.45 27.76 1.92
CA ARG A 205 7.51 27.03 3.22
C ARG A 205 6.62 25.82 3.20
N THR A 206 5.38 26.00 2.76
CA THR A 206 4.40 24.93 2.65
C THR A 206 4.85 23.89 1.64
N ALA A 207 5.36 24.30 0.47
CA ALA A 207 5.89 23.36 -0.52
C ALA A 207 7.06 22.51 0.02
N ALA A 208 7.96 23.12 0.79
CA ALA A 208 9.07 22.40 1.41
C ALA A 208 8.59 21.42 2.50
N SER A 209 7.59 21.82 3.31
CA SER A 209 6.99 20.96 4.33
C SER A 209 6.31 19.75 3.73
N LEU A 210 5.41 19.98 2.78
CA LEU A 210 4.67 18.91 2.10
C LEU A 210 5.60 17.94 1.34
N LEU A 211 6.61 18.46 0.65
CA LEU A 211 7.56 17.60 -0.06
C LEU A 211 8.44 16.77 0.89
N ARG A 212 8.79 17.30 2.06
CA ARG A 212 9.47 16.52 3.11
C ARG A 212 8.56 15.43 3.66
N GLU A 213 7.30 15.74 3.95
CA GLU A 213 6.32 14.77 4.44
C GLU A 213 6.13 13.63 3.44
N TYR A 214 5.93 13.95 2.16
CA TYR A 214 5.86 12.92 1.11
C TYR A 214 7.11 12.04 1.06
N ARG A 215 8.30 12.64 1.17
CA ARG A 215 9.56 11.89 1.18
C ARG A 215 9.72 11.02 2.42
N ALA A 216 9.25 11.48 3.57
CA ALA A 216 9.25 10.71 4.80
C ALA A 216 8.37 9.46 4.66
N MET A 217 7.17 9.59 4.08
CA MET A 217 6.30 8.45 3.77
C MET A 217 7.00 7.44 2.84
N ARG A 218 7.60 7.92 1.75
CA ARG A 218 8.32 7.05 0.79
C ARG A 218 9.53 6.34 1.38
N ARG A 219 10.17 6.92 2.40
CA ARG A 219 11.32 6.31 3.08
C ARG A 219 10.90 5.37 4.21
N GLY A 220 9.61 5.26 4.50
CA GLY A 220 9.12 4.50 5.63
C GLY A 220 9.56 5.08 6.97
N GLU A 221 9.54 6.42 7.12
CA GLU A 221 9.78 7.01 8.43
C GLU A 221 8.60 6.70 9.36
N PRO A 222 8.79 6.16 10.57
CA PRO A 222 7.72 5.60 11.40
C PRO A 222 6.53 6.53 11.61
N GLU A 223 6.80 7.78 11.97
CA GLU A 223 5.74 8.79 12.18
C GLU A 223 4.95 9.13 10.91
N ALA A 224 5.59 9.06 9.75
CA ALA A 224 4.94 9.32 8.48
C ALA A 224 4.07 8.13 8.05
N VAL A 225 4.53 6.90 8.26
CA VAL A 225 3.75 5.66 8.03
C VAL A 225 2.58 5.57 9.00
N ARG A 226 2.79 5.89 10.28
CA ARG A 226 1.71 5.98 11.26
C ARG A 226 0.62 6.97 10.85
N LYS A 227 1.01 8.15 10.35
CA LYS A 227 0.06 9.11 9.80
C LYS A 227 -0.68 8.57 8.58
N LEU A 228 0.02 7.85 7.72
CA LEU A 228 -0.55 7.18 6.57
C LEU A 228 -1.67 6.23 7.01
N LEU A 229 -1.44 5.38 7.97
CA LEU A 229 -2.40 4.40 8.46
C LEU A 229 -3.53 5.01 9.33
N ASN A 230 -3.29 6.12 10.01
CA ASN A 230 -4.27 6.74 10.92
C ASN A 230 -5.21 7.76 10.27
N ARG A 231 -4.78 8.46 9.23
CA ARG A 231 -5.48 9.65 8.72
C ARG A 231 -6.15 9.47 7.37
N THR A 232 -6.24 8.27 6.88
CA THR A 232 -6.57 8.12 5.48
C THR A 232 -7.92 7.58 5.19
N ALA A 233 -8.47 8.12 4.17
CA ALA A 233 -9.41 7.48 3.31
C ALA A 233 -8.87 6.15 2.67
N ILE A 234 -7.64 5.76 2.93
CA ILE A 234 -6.98 4.55 2.43
C ILE A 234 -6.91 3.47 3.51
N THR A 235 -7.02 3.84 4.79
CA THR A 235 -7.18 2.83 5.83
C THR A 235 -8.58 2.28 5.68
N PRO A 236 -8.77 0.96 5.59
CA PRO A 236 -10.10 0.39 5.69
C PRO A 236 -10.82 1.08 6.85
N ASP A 237 -12.00 1.62 6.61
CA ASP A 237 -12.88 2.06 7.71
C ASP A 237 -13.24 0.86 8.59
N ASP A 238 -12.90 -0.32 8.10
CA ASP A 238 -13.12 -1.62 8.69
C ASP A 238 -11.93 -2.02 9.58
N ASP A 239 -12.16 -2.03 10.87
CA ASP A 239 -11.22 -2.55 11.86
C ASP A 239 -10.96 -4.05 11.67
N GLU A 240 -11.83 -4.76 10.97
CA GLU A 240 -11.73 -6.18 10.65
C GLU A 240 -10.54 -6.43 9.73
N THR A 241 -10.42 -5.72 8.61
CA THR A 241 -9.28 -5.84 7.69
C THR A 241 -7.94 -5.47 8.36
N LEU A 242 -7.92 -4.44 9.23
CA LEU A 242 -6.71 -4.13 9.99
C LEU A 242 -6.32 -5.27 10.93
N PHE A 243 -7.30 -5.93 11.52
CA PHE A 243 -7.06 -7.04 12.43
C PHE A 243 -6.59 -8.29 11.68
N GLU A 244 -7.12 -8.55 10.50
CA GLU A 244 -6.65 -9.62 9.60
C GLU A 244 -5.18 -9.42 9.20
N LEU A 245 -4.80 -8.20 8.80
CA LEU A 245 -3.41 -7.85 8.50
C LEU A 245 -2.49 -8.02 9.72
N PHE A 246 -2.95 -7.62 10.90
CA PHE A 246 -2.21 -7.84 12.14
C PHE A 246 -1.95 -9.33 12.37
N VAL A 247 -2.97 -10.17 12.26
CA VAL A 247 -2.83 -11.63 12.42
C VAL A 247 -1.87 -12.19 11.37
N LEU A 248 -1.98 -11.75 10.12
CA LEU A 248 -1.09 -12.15 9.03
C LEU A 248 0.38 -11.85 9.34
N PHE A 249 0.69 -10.64 9.81
CA PHE A 249 2.06 -10.30 10.18
C PHE A 249 2.57 -11.07 11.39
N ARG A 250 1.69 -11.43 12.36
CA ARG A 250 2.07 -12.33 13.46
C ARG A 250 2.44 -13.72 12.95
N TYR A 251 1.71 -14.26 11.96
CA TYR A 251 2.09 -15.53 11.31
C TYR A 251 3.44 -15.44 10.61
N ILE A 252 3.72 -14.35 9.90
CA ILE A 252 5.01 -14.14 9.24
C ILE A 252 6.12 -14.10 10.29
N SER A 253 5.95 -13.31 11.35
CA SER A 253 6.92 -13.18 12.43
C SER A 253 7.20 -14.52 13.12
N ALA A 254 6.14 -15.23 13.53
CA ALA A 254 6.28 -16.53 14.16
C ALA A 254 6.96 -17.55 13.24
N THR A 255 6.62 -17.54 11.95
CA THR A 255 7.24 -18.45 10.97
C THR A 255 8.72 -18.13 10.73
N GLU A 256 9.12 -16.85 10.82
CA GLU A 256 10.53 -16.45 10.74
C GLU A 256 11.35 -16.94 11.96
N GLU A 257 10.75 -16.99 13.15
CA GLU A 257 11.43 -17.50 14.35
C GLU A 257 11.72 -19.00 14.28
N PHE A 258 10.88 -19.75 13.57
CA PHE A 258 11.16 -21.16 13.21
C PHE A 258 12.22 -21.29 12.11
N SER A 259 12.63 -20.19 11.46
CA SER A 259 13.73 -20.17 10.50
C SER A 259 15.06 -20.38 11.23
N THR A 260 15.34 -21.63 11.56
CA THR A 260 16.66 -22.06 12.00
C THR A 260 17.64 -22.08 10.81
N ASP A 261 18.92 -22.44 11.03
CA ASP A 261 19.91 -22.60 9.95
C ASP A 261 19.44 -23.55 8.80
N GLU A 262 18.33 -24.26 8.99
CA GLU A 262 17.73 -25.19 8.04
C GLU A 262 16.68 -24.56 7.11
N PHE A 263 15.90 -23.57 7.58
CA PHE A 263 14.87 -22.89 6.78
C PHE A 263 15.27 -21.47 6.42
N THR A 264 15.09 -21.09 5.15
CA THR A 264 15.38 -19.76 4.65
C THR A 264 14.10 -19.13 4.13
N LEU A 265 13.73 -17.96 4.66
CA LEU A 265 12.66 -17.15 4.11
C LEU A 265 13.05 -16.68 2.71
N ARG A 266 12.25 -17.04 1.72
CA ARG A 266 12.44 -16.56 0.35
C ARG A 266 11.56 -15.33 0.12
N THR A 267 12.19 -14.29 -0.39
CA THR A 267 11.47 -13.13 -0.92
C THR A 267 10.59 -13.59 -2.06
N ILE A 268 9.31 -13.26 -2.01
CA ILE A 268 8.34 -13.65 -3.02
C ILE A 268 8.44 -12.66 -4.17
N GLU A 269 8.59 -13.16 -5.39
CA GLU A 269 8.58 -12.30 -6.58
C GLU A 269 7.17 -11.76 -6.81
N SER A 270 7.08 -10.48 -7.20
CA SER A 270 5.80 -9.83 -7.49
C SER A 270 5.04 -10.61 -8.56
N GLY A 271 3.83 -11.07 -8.22
CA GLY A 271 2.98 -11.92 -9.07
C GLY A 271 2.84 -13.35 -8.59
N SER A 272 3.54 -13.77 -7.53
CA SER A 272 3.29 -15.01 -6.80
C SER A 272 2.10 -14.79 -5.84
N GLN A 273 1.28 -15.82 -5.70
CA GLN A 273 0.10 -15.80 -4.84
C GLN A 273 0.42 -16.20 -3.40
N GLU A 274 1.65 -16.59 -3.17
CA GLU A 274 2.17 -16.90 -1.85
C GLU A 274 2.47 -15.61 -1.12
N VAL A 275 2.08 -15.52 0.13
CA VAL A 275 2.36 -14.37 0.99
C VAL A 275 3.75 -14.50 1.62
N ALA A 276 4.09 -15.70 2.06
CA ALA A 276 5.42 -16.02 2.55
C ALA A 276 5.76 -17.49 2.24
N ARG A 277 7.03 -17.79 1.99
CA ARG A 277 7.53 -19.15 1.81
C ARG A 277 8.84 -19.35 2.55
N LEU A 278 8.88 -20.36 3.40
CA LEU A 278 10.11 -20.89 3.96
C LEU A 278 10.42 -22.21 3.30
N SER A 279 11.68 -22.49 2.99
CA SER A 279 12.11 -23.79 2.47
C SER A 279 13.46 -24.18 3.03
N ASN A 280 13.63 -25.48 3.30
CA ASN A 280 14.90 -26.02 3.74
C ASN A 280 15.65 -26.71 2.58
N GLY A 281 16.89 -27.11 2.86
CA GLY A 281 17.73 -27.82 1.87
C GLY A 281 17.30 -29.27 1.59
N THR A 282 16.35 -29.82 2.36
CA THR A 282 15.83 -31.18 2.23
C THR A 282 14.59 -31.26 1.34
N GLY A 283 14.01 -30.12 0.93
CA GLY A 283 12.84 -30.04 0.07
C GLY A 283 11.53 -29.86 0.82
N GLU A 284 11.57 -29.68 2.13
CA GLU A 284 10.40 -29.31 2.91
C GLU A 284 10.14 -27.82 2.76
N SER A 285 8.87 -27.43 2.71
CA SER A 285 8.48 -26.03 2.60
C SER A 285 7.24 -25.71 3.43
N ILE A 286 7.22 -24.49 3.93
CA ILE A 286 6.08 -23.90 4.61
C ILE A 286 5.63 -22.72 3.77
N VAL A 287 4.37 -22.69 3.37
CA VAL A 287 3.83 -21.64 2.51
C VAL A 287 2.62 -21.03 3.19
N LEU A 288 2.65 -19.70 3.33
CA LEU A 288 1.57 -18.91 3.88
C LEU A 288 0.75 -18.31 2.75
N TYR A 289 -0.55 -18.54 2.76
CA TYR A 289 -1.53 -17.96 1.86
C TYR A 289 -2.51 -17.09 2.65
N HIS A 290 -2.97 -16.03 2.02
CA HIS A 290 -3.99 -15.15 2.57
C HIS A 290 -5.11 -14.97 1.53
N ASP A 291 -6.37 -15.04 1.95
CA ASP A 291 -7.58 -14.91 1.12
C ASP A 291 -7.53 -15.81 -0.15
N ASN A 292 -7.74 -15.22 -1.29
CA ASN A 292 -7.85 -15.92 -2.58
C ASN A 292 -6.56 -16.56 -3.10
N SER A 293 -5.43 -16.31 -2.45
CA SER A 293 -4.13 -16.77 -2.95
C SER A 293 -3.97 -18.29 -2.99
N ALA A 294 -4.68 -19.01 -2.14
CA ALA A 294 -4.67 -20.46 -2.09
C ALA A 294 -5.37 -21.13 -3.30
N ARG A 295 -6.28 -20.44 -3.97
CA ARG A 295 -7.11 -20.99 -5.06
C ARG A 295 -6.30 -21.47 -6.27
N ASP A 296 -5.27 -20.74 -6.64
CA ASP A 296 -4.47 -21.06 -7.83
C ASP A 296 -3.50 -22.25 -7.58
N ARG A 297 -3.35 -22.67 -6.33
CA ARG A 297 -2.64 -23.91 -5.95
C ARG A 297 -3.53 -25.14 -5.95
N GLY A 298 -4.80 -25.01 -6.33
CA GLY A 298 -5.76 -26.10 -6.30
C GLY A 298 -6.30 -26.39 -4.89
N ILE A 299 -6.05 -25.52 -3.91
CA ILE A 299 -6.72 -25.54 -2.61
C ILE A 299 -8.08 -24.87 -2.82
N SER A 300 -9.14 -25.53 -2.44
CA SER A 300 -10.50 -25.06 -2.59
C SER A 300 -11.37 -25.46 -1.41
N PHE A 301 -12.40 -24.68 -1.18
CA PHE A 301 -13.46 -24.93 -0.23
C PHE A 301 -14.76 -25.17 -0.99
N ILE A 302 -15.79 -25.62 -0.30
CA ILE A 302 -17.05 -25.97 -0.95
C ILE A 302 -17.70 -24.77 -1.68
N SER A 303 -17.42 -23.56 -1.24
CA SER A 303 -17.89 -22.31 -1.85
C SER A 303 -17.30 -22.04 -3.24
N ASP A 304 -16.12 -22.59 -3.51
CA ASP A 304 -15.35 -22.35 -4.73
C ASP A 304 -15.63 -23.39 -5.86
N ILE A 305 -16.49 -24.37 -5.59
CA ILE A 305 -16.79 -25.45 -6.54
C ILE A 305 -17.71 -24.95 -7.64
N ASP A 306 -17.31 -25.21 -8.91
CA ASP A 306 -18.07 -24.81 -10.09
C ASP A 306 -19.40 -25.61 -10.21
N ASP A 307 -20.46 -24.98 -10.74
CA ASP A 307 -21.78 -25.63 -10.97
C ASP A 307 -21.69 -26.94 -11.78
N LYS A 308 -20.60 -27.15 -12.53
CA LYS A 308 -20.35 -28.37 -13.32
C LYS A 308 -19.95 -29.56 -12.46
N GLU A 309 -19.38 -29.34 -11.31
CA GLU A 309 -18.91 -30.37 -10.39
C GLU A 309 -19.94 -30.73 -9.32
N ARG A 310 -21.07 -29.99 -9.29
CA ARG A 310 -22.15 -30.12 -8.32
C ARG A 310 -22.73 -31.54 -8.20
N GLU A 311 -22.75 -32.30 -9.29
CA GLU A 311 -23.30 -33.66 -9.29
C GLU A 311 -22.40 -34.67 -8.53
N GLN A 312 -21.17 -34.30 -8.24
CA GLN A 312 -20.19 -35.11 -7.52
C GLN A 312 -20.19 -34.83 -6.02
N LEU A 313 -20.86 -33.78 -5.55
CA LEU A 313 -20.93 -33.39 -4.16
C LEU A 313 -21.85 -34.32 -3.35
N SER A 314 -21.51 -34.58 -2.11
CA SER A 314 -22.41 -35.20 -1.14
C SER A 314 -23.64 -34.32 -0.87
N ARG A 315 -24.70 -34.89 -0.27
CA ARG A 315 -25.91 -34.11 0.04
C ARG A 315 -25.63 -32.91 0.95
N THR A 316 -24.73 -33.06 1.90
CA THR A 316 -24.35 -31.98 2.82
C THR A 316 -23.63 -30.87 2.07
N GLU A 317 -22.66 -31.22 1.26
CA GLU A 317 -21.93 -30.30 0.39
C GLU A 317 -22.84 -29.56 -0.58
N GLN A 318 -23.82 -30.25 -1.18
CA GLN A 318 -24.82 -29.61 -2.06
C GLN A 318 -25.68 -28.59 -1.31
N ILE A 319 -26.05 -28.86 -0.04
CA ILE A 319 -26.82 -27.94 0.78
C ILE A 319 -25.98 -26.68 1.07
N HIS A 320 -24.73 -26.83 1.47
CA HIS A 320 -23.83 -25.70 1.75
C HIS A 320 -23.59 -24.86 0.50
N HIS A 321 -23.28 -25.49 -0.61
CA HIS A 321 -23.09 -24.81 -1.90
C HIS A 321 -24.33 -24.05 -2.35
N GLU A 322 -25.54 -24.66 -2.24
CA GLU A 322 -26.79 -24.02 -2.62
C GLU A 322 -27.19 -22.90 -1.65
N ALA A 323 -26.91 -23.05 -0.36
CA ALA A 323 -27.15 -22.01 0.63
C ALA A 323 -26.27 -20.78 0.34
N HIS A 324 -24.99 -20.99 0.06
CA HIS A 324 -24.05 -19.95 -0.32
C HIS A 324 -24.49 -19.23 -1.61
N ARG A 325 -24.80 -20.00 -2.66
CA ARG A 325 -25.26 -19.45 -3.93
C ARG A 325 -26.56 -18.67 -3.81
N THR A 326 -27.49 -19.15 -2.99
CA THR A 326 -28.76 -18.47 -2.72
C THR A 326 -28.52 -17.16 -2.00
N ALA A 327 -27.66 -17.15 -1.00
CA ALA A 327 -27.28 -15.95 -0.27
C ALA A 327 -26.64 -14.91 -1.21
N ASN A 328 -25.65 -15.29 -2.01
CA ASN A 328 -25.01 -14.42 -3.00
C ASN A 328 -25.99 -13.87 -4.05
N THR A 329 -27.03 -14.64 -4.39
CA THR A 329 -28.05 -14.17 -5.34
C THR A 329 -29.05 -13.22 -4.68
N TYR A 330 -29.38 -13.46 -3.41
CA TYR A 330 -30.37 -12.68 -2.67
C TYR A 330 -29.81 -11.33 -2.20
N PHE A 331 -28.62 -11.34 -1.70
CA PHE A 331 -27.88 -10.15 -1.30
C PHE A 331 -27.04 -9.69 -2.50
N ALA A 332 -27.64 -8.93 -3.41
CA ALA A 332 -26.99 -8.45 -4.63
C ALA A 332 -25.83 -7.43 -4.36
N ASP A 333 -25.45 -7.25 -3.12
CA ASP A 333 -24.39 -6.33 -2.68
C ASP A 333 -23.03 -7.05 -2.69
N ALA A 334 -22.03 -6.46 -3.34
CA ALA A 334 -20.69 -7.06 -3.48
C ALA A 334 -20.02 -7.32 -2.12
N GLU A 335 -20.29 -6.47 -1.11
CA GLU A 335 -19.80 -6.66 0.25
C GLU A 335 -20.31 -7.94 0.92
N PHE A 336 -21.57 -8.30 0.67
CA PHE A 336 -22.14 -9.54 1.21
C PHE A 336 -21.65 -10.79 0.49
N SER A 337 -21.30 -10.67 -0.79
CA SER A 337 -20.75 -11.79 -1.57
C SER A 337 -19.35 -12.17 -1.16
N THR A 338 -18.57 -11.24 -0.58
CA THR A 338 -17.24 -11.51 -0.06
C THR A 338 -17.25 -12.05 1.37
N ALA A 339 -18.29 -11.73 2.18
CA ALA A 339 -18.41 -12.15 3.58
C ALA A 339 -19.03 -13.55 3.76
N THR A 340 -19.72 -14.11 2.76
CA THR A 340 -20.41 -15.40 2.88
C THR A 340 -19.65 -16.53 2.18
N GLY A 341 -18.66 -17.12 2.86
CA GLY A 341 -18.14 -18.44 2.51
C GLY A 341 -16.74 -18.52 1.92
N ARG A 342 -15.96 -17.45 2.02
CA ARG A 342 -14.51 -17.53 1.93
C ARG A 342 -13.96 -17.31 3.32
N PRO A 343 -13.02 -18.15 3.72
CA PRO A 343 -12.29 -17.85 4.93
C PRO A 343 -11.52 -16.54 4.75
N ASP A 344 -11.58 -15.63 5.71
CA ASP A 344 -10.58 -14.58 5.92
C ASP A 344 -9.23 -15.24 6.24
N VAL A 345 -9.00 -16.42 5.70
CA VAL A 345 -8.17 -17.49 6.23
C VAL A 345 -6.76 -17.36 5.74
N ILE A 346 -5.89 -17.33 6.70
CA ILE A 346 -4.48 -17.65 6.53
C ILE A 346 -4.37 -19.17 6.42
N VAL A 347 -4.07 -19.69 5.23
CA VAL A 347 -3.77 -21.10 5.04
C VAL A 347 -2.26 -21.28 5.11
N LEU A 348 -1.79 -22.06 6.07
CA LEU A 348 -0.41 -22.50 6.16
C LEU A 348 -0.32 -23.90 5.58
N GLU A 349 0.33 -24.05 4.43
CA GLU A 349 0.62 -25.34 3.79
C GLU A 349 2.03 -25.78 4.18
N ILE A 350 2.13 -26.96 4.74
CA ILE A 350 3.38 -27.54 5.21
C ILE A 350 3.67 -28.78 4.41
N ASP A 351 4.58 -28.65 3.45
CA ASP A 351 5.03 -29.77 2.63
C ASP A 351 6.21 -30.50 3.30
N ARG A 352 6.00 -31.75 3.64
CA ARG A 352 7.05 -32.70 4.03
C ARG A 352 7.21 -33.78 2.95
N ALA A 353 8.31 -34.47 2.96
CA ALA A 353 8.70 -35.41 1.89
C ALA A 353 7.59 -36.43 1.45
N ASP A 354 6.69 -36.78 2.36
CA ASP A 354 5.65 -37.79 2.10
C ASP A 354 4.22 -37.29 2.44
N GLN A 355 4.05 -36.07 2.97
CA GLN A 355 2.77 -35.61 3.45
C GLN A 355 2.68 -34.06 3.42
N THR A 356 1.53 -33.54 3.00
CA THR A 356 1.20 -32.11 3.09
C THR A 356 0.17 -31.92 4.19
N GLU A 357 0.46 -31.04 5.14
CA GLU A 357 -0.42 -30.66 6.23
C GLU A 357 -0.90 -29.22 6.05
N TYR A 358 -2.08 -28.92 6.55
CA TYR A 358 -2.69 -27.58 6.45
C TYR A 358 -3.11 -27.09 7.82
N LEU A 359 -2.78 -25.84 8.12
CA LEU A 359 -3.31 -25.08 9.26
C LEU A 359 -4.20 -23.97 8.71
N ILE A 360 -5.48 -24.01 9.09
CA ILE A 360 -6.47 -23.02 8.66
C ILE A 360 -6.75 -22.06 9.80
N THR A 361 -6.65 -20.78 9.53
CA THR A 361 -6.90 -19.74 10.53
C THR A 361 -8.05 -18.85 10.08
N GLU A 362 -9.06 -18.74 10.90
CA GLU A 362 -10.17 -17.80 10.77
C GLU A 362 -9.94 -16.62 11.72
N VAL A 363 -10.29 -15.43 11.29
CA VAL A 363 -10.09 -14.19 12.06
C VAL A 363 -11.44 -13.54 12.32
N LYS A 364 -11.74 -13.17 13.56
CA LYS A 364 -12.97 -12.45 13.91
C LYS A 364 -12.65 -11.25 14.82
N TYR A 365 -12.79 -10.07 14.25
CA TYR A 365 -12.67 -8.82 15.02
C TYR A 365 -13.91 -8.63 15.91
N SER A 366 -14.06 -9.45 16.92
CA SER A 366 -15.23 -9.43 17.79
C SER A 366 -14.95 -10.01 19.16
N THR A 367 -15.63 -9.45 20.19
CA THR A 367 -15.71 -9.99 21.55
C THR A 367 -17.07 -10.66 21.83
N ARG A 368 -17.98 -10.70 20.83
CA ARG A 368 -19.33 -11.22 21.01
C ARG A 368 -19.36 -12.74 20.93
N PRO A 369 -19.90 -13.45 21.94
CA PRO A 369 -19.95 -14.92 21.94
C PRO A 369 -20.64 -15.54 20.73
N GLU A 370 -21.65 -14.87 20.17
CA GLU A 370 -22.36 -15.34 18.98
C GLU A 370 -21.47 -15.31 17.74
N THR A 371 -20.67 -14.24 17.56
CA THR A 371 -19.72 -14.10 16.44
C THR A 371 -18.60 -15.14 16.58
N ILE A 372 -18.05 -15.31 17.78
CA ILE A 372 -17.02 -16.32 18.05
C ILE A 372 -17.55 -17.72 17.79
N ARG A 373 -18.80 -18.01 18.18
CA ARG A 373 -19.44 -19.29 17.88
C ARG A 373 -19.61 -19.50 16.38
N SER A 374 -19.92 -18.45 15.62
CA SER A 374 -19.95 -18.53 14.15
C SER A 374 -18.57 -18.84 13.59
N GLY A 375 -17.52 -18.13 14.04
CA GLY A 375 -16.15 -18.39 13.63
C GLY A 375 -15.68 -19.82 13.93
N ILE A 376 -16.03 -20.38 15.10
CA ILE A 376 -15.77 -21.80 15.42
C ILE A 376 -16.42 -22.72 14.38
N LYS A 377 -17.69 -22.46 14.04
CA LYS A 377 -18.41 -23.27 13.06
C LYS A 377 -17.78 -23.13 11.67
N GLU A 378 -17.44 -21.93 11.24
CA GLU A 378 -16.80 -21.65 9.95
C GLU A 378 -15.44 -22.34 9.86
N THR A 379 -14.59 -22.23 10.87
CA THR A 379 -13.29 -22.92 10.91
C THR A 379 -13.45 -24.44 10.78
N LEU A 380 -14.44 -25.03 11.47
CA LEU A 380 -14.72 -26.47 11.35
C LEU A 380 -15.25 -26.84 9.95
N GLU A 381 -16.08 -26.00 9.33
CA GLU A 381 -16.56 -26.20 7.97
C GLU A 381 -15.41 -26.17 6.97
N TYR A 382 -14.46 -25.23 7.11
CA TYR A 382 -13.27 -25.18 6.26
C TYR A 382 -12.39 -26.43 6.39
N LEU A 383 -12.15 -26.92 7.60
CA LEU A 383 -11.42 -28.16 7.82
C LEU A 383 -12.14 -29.36 7.17
N ALA A 384 -13.44 -29.47 7.41
CA ALA A 384 -14.24 -30.60 6.90
C ALA A 384 -14.34 -30.68 5.38
N PHE A 385 -14.28 -29.52 4.71
CA PHE A 385 -14.47 -29.42 3.26
C PHE A 385 -13.21 -28.97 2.50
N LEU A 386 -12.06 -28.97 3.18
CA LEU A 386 -10.77 -28.64 2.56
C LEU A 386 -10.43 -29.65 1.47
N ARG A 387 -10.14 -29.13 0.28
CA ARG A 387 -9.70 -29.93 -0.88
C ARG A 387 -8.36 -29.45 -1.39
N SER A 388 -7.53 -30.40 -1.76
CA SER A 388 -6.27 -30.15 -2.48
C SER A 388 -6.27 -30.97 -3.75
N GLY A 389 -6.05 -30.31 -4.90
CA GLY A 389 -6.11 -30.98 -6.20
C GLY A 389 -7.48 -31.62 -6.53
N GLY A 390 -8.56 -31.16 -5.88
CA GLY A 390 -9.93 -31.64 -6.05
C GLY A 390 -10.33 -32.80 -5.14
N GLU A 391 -9.40 -33.36 -4.35
CA GLU A 391 -9.66 -34.45 -3.39
C GLU A 391 -9.75 -33.87 -1.98
N LEU A 392 -10.59 -34.47 -1.10
CA LEU A 392 -10.67 -34.06 0.31
C LEU A 392 -9.33 -34.34 1.01
N VAL A 393 -8.87 -33.38 1.80
CA VAL A 393 -7.61 -33.50 2.54
C VAL A 393 -7.75 -34.44 3.74
N HIS A 394 -8.93 -34.45 4.36
CA HIS A 394 -9.21 -35.29 5.54
C HIS A 394 -10.14 -36.44 5.20
N ASP A 395 -9.90 -37.59 5.79
CA ASP A 395 -10.69 -38.81 5.60
C ASP A 395 -12.05 -38.73 6.30
N GLU A 396 -13.01 -39.58 5.90
CA GLU A 396 -14.36 -39.64 6.50
C GLU A 396 -14.35 -39.98 8.00
N ASP A 397 -13.31 -40.66 8.50
CA ASP A 397 -13.16 -41.03 9.92
C ASP A 397 -12.51 -39.90 10.74
N GLU A 398 -11.77 -38.98 10.12
CA GLU A 398 -11.05 -37.84 10.74
C GLU A 398 -11.38 -36.52 10.04
N VAL A 399 -12.66 -36.20 9.95
CA VAL A 399 -13.24 -35.10 9.15
C VAL A 399 -12.58 -33.73 9.42
N PHE A 400 -11.96 -33.51 10.55
CA PHE A 400 -11.29 -32.25 10.92
C PHE A 400 -9.76 -32.39 11.01
N GLY A 401 -9.21 -33.52 10.54
CA GLY A 401 -7.81 -33.87 10.70
C GLY A 401 -7.42 -34.28 12.13
N THR A 402 -6.15 -34.61 12.32
CA THR A 402 -5.58 -35.00 13.61
C THR A 402 -4.82 -33.83 14.23
N GLY A 403 -5.17 -33.47 15.46
CA GLY A 403 -4.50 -32.36 16.16
C GLY A 403 -5.13 -30.99 15.93
N TRP A 404 -4.32 -29.94 16.01
CA TRP A 404 -4.78 -28.56 15.85
C TRP A 404 -4.63 -28.09 14.42
N ASN A 405 -5.54 -28.47 13.56
CA ASN A 405 -5.54 -28.07 12.14
C ASN A 405 -6.30 -26.76 11.90
N GLY A 406 -7.00 -26.23 12.92
CA GLY A 406 -7.73 -24.98 12.85
C GLY A 406 -7.37 -24.02 13.98
N VAL A 407 -7.23 -22.76 13.66
CA VAL A 407 -7.07 -21.65 14.59
C VAL A 407 -8.17 -20.64 14.36
N LEU A 408 -8.79 -20.16 15.44
CA LEU A 408 -9.68 -19.01 15.43
C LEU A 408 -9.02 -17.89 16.23
N VAL A 409 -8.76 -16.77 15.60
CA VAL A 409 -8.22 -15.58 16.28
C VAL A 409 -9.34 -14.58 16.54
N THR A 410 -9.41 -14.07 17.78
CA THR A 410 -10.44 -13.12 18.22
C THR A 410 -9.83 -11.92 18.93
N GLN A 411 -10.61 -10.87 19.11
CA GLN A 411 -10.25 -9.81 20.04
C GLN A 411 -10.16 -10.32 21.49
N ASP A 412 -9.49 -9.57 22.36
CA ASP A 412 -9.37 -9.87 23.77
C ASP A 412 -10.72 -9.77 24.48
N MET A 413 -11.10 -10.81 25.19
CA MET A 413 -12.36 -10.92 25.93
C MET A 413 -12.15 -10.64 27.41
N GLU A 414 -12.29 -9.39 27.82
CA GLU A 414 -12.08 -8.99 29.24
C GLU A 414 -13.18 -9.45 30.18
N ASP A 415 -14.42 -9.57 29.69
CA ASP A 415 -15.62 -9.82 30.53
C ASP A 415 -16.11 -11.27 30.49
N VAL A 416 -15.42 -12.19 29.84
CA VAL A 416 -15.86 -13.59 29.68
C VAL A 416 -14.81 -14.54 30.23
N GLU A 417 -15.20 -15.40 31.15
CA GLU A 417 -14.34 -16.52 31.56
C GLU A 417 -14.16 -17.48 30.39
N THR A 418 -12.95 -17.55 29.86
CA THR A 418 -12.55 -18.47 28.80
C THR A 418 -11.77 -19.63 29.39
N ALA A 419 -11.93 -20.83 28.84
CA ALA A 419 -11.16 -21.99 29.20
C ALA A 419 -10.25 -22.41 28.05
N ASP A 420 -9.02 -22.79 28.39
CA ASP A 420 -8.11 -23.36 27.41
C ASP A 420 -8.71 -24.67 26.85
N LEU A 421 -8.74 -24.74 25.49
CA LEU A 421 -9.14 -25.96 24.81
C LEU A 421 -8.00 -26.97 24.87
N ASN A 422 -8.34 -28.21 25.24
CA ASN A 422 -7.37 -29.30 25.31
C ASN A 422 -6.97 -29.79 23.91
N GLU A 423 -5.86 -30.51 23.79
CA GLU A 423 -5.29 -31.03 22.53
C GLU A 423 -6.19 -32.04 21.79
N GLN A 424 -7.28 -32.49 22.40
CA GLN A 424 -8.26 -33.38 21.76
C GLN A 424 -9.26 -32.61 20.87
N ARG A 425 -9.16 -31.31 20.80
CA ARG A 425 -9.99 -30.47 19.92
C ARG A 425 -9.25 -30.15 18.64
N SER A 426 -9.97 -30.14 17.54
CA SER A 426 -9.41 -29.82 16.22
C SER A 426 -9.16 -28.33 15.97
N ILE A 427 -9.65 -27.49 16.90
CA ILE A 427 -9.52 -26.02 16.82
C ILE A 427 -8.87 -25.49 18.08
N ARG A 428 -7.97 -24.51 17.89
CA ARG A 428 -7.45 -23.63 18.94
C ARG A 428 -8.10 -22.26 18.81
N ILE A 429 -8.46 -21.64 19.93
CA ILE A 429 -8.91 -20.25 19.95
C ILE A 429 -7.82 -19.42 20.62
N LEU A 430 -7.37 -18.38 19.95
CA LEU A 430 -6.35 -17.45 20.42
C LEU A 430 -6.94 -16.05 20.49
N GLN A 431 -6.66 -15.34 21.57
CA GLN A 431 -6.97 -13.91 21.67
C GLN A 431 -5.80 -13.08 21.14
N ALA A 432 -6.08 -11.86 20.68
CA ALA A 432 -5.08 -10.99 20.07
C ALA A 432 -3.83 -10.81 20.93
N SER A 433 -3.99 -10.58 22.23
CA SER A 433 -2.88 -10.40 23.17
C SER A 433 -2.06 -11.67 23.42
N GLU A 434 -2.63 -12.85 23.14
CA GLU A 434 -1.99 -14.14 23.34
C GLU A 434 -1.30 -14.66 22.07
N LEU A 435 -1.54 -14.00 20.94
CA LEU A 435 -1.18 -14.53 19.62
C LEU A 435 0.33 -14.69 19.49
N GLU A 436 1.13 -13.72 19.94
CA GLU A 436 2.59 -13.76 19.84
C GLU A 436 3.19 -14.95 20.61
N GLU A 437 2.72 -15.23 21.82
CA GLU A 437 3.25 -16.32 22.66
C GLU A 437 2.69 -17.69 22.29
N LYS A 438 1.38 -17.76 22.01
CA LYS A 438 0.70 -19.05 21.81
C LYS A 438 0.75 -19.56 20.38
N LEU A 439 0.94 -18.68 19.39
CA LEU A 439 1.07 -19.08 17.98
C LEU A 439 2.31 -19.94 17.75
N GLU A 440 3.44 -19.59 18.36
CA GLU A 440 4.63 -20.43 18.34
C GLU A 440 4.33 -21.87 18.80
N THR A 441 3.63 -22.02 19.93
CA THR A 441 3.27 -23.34 20.45
C THR A 441 2.37 -24.13 19.49
N VAL A 442 1.50 -23.45 18.75
CA VAL A 442 0.66 -24.10 17.73
C VAL A 442 1.52 -24.54 16.55
N LEU A 443 2.40 -23.66 16.06
CA LEU A 443 3.30 -23.97 14.96
C LEU A 443 4.29 -25.07 15.31
N GLU A 444 4.87 -25.09 16.54
CA GLU A 444 5.74 -26.19 17.01
C GLU A 444 5.10 -27.58 16.96
N LYS A 445 3.78 -27.65 17.07
CA LYS A 445 3.06 -28.94 17.04
C LYS A 445 2.66 -29.37 15.65
N VAL A 446 2.54 -28.42 14.73
CA VAL A 446 2.18 -28.66 13.34
C VAL A 446 3.45 -28.79 12.48
N LEU A 447 4.54 -28.12 12.86
CA LEU A 447 5.88 -28.19 12.25
C LEU A 447 6.70 -29.32 12.84
#